data_32a294183fd2bc790f8b91c0ecf75432
#
_entry.id   32a294183fd2bc790f8b91c0ecf75432
#
_cell.length_a   1.000
_cell.length_b   1.000
_cell.length_c   1.000
_cell.angle_alpha   90.00
_cell.angle_beta   90.00
_cell.angle_gamma   90.00
#
_symmetry.space_group_name_H-M   'P 1'
#
loop_
_entity.id
_entity.type
_entity.pdbx_description
1 polymer ?
#
loop_
_entity_poly.entity_id
_entity_poly.type
_entity_poly.pdbx_seq_one_letter_code
_entity_poly.pdbx_strand_id
1 'polypeptide(L)'
;METATHVLNERLKRIEPTSKKCTFCLDGTTEKVNDAYFVPIFKENDRTNIVVYRSVKYSKINIGIPRCAGCRAIHESAKKKAWPIALVAALSILAFVVYNFLEFHPIVSVILFFVAGIAGFGGYAYLTNYFTHKAGIHTLKVGAESDALIQDFLMKGWSLKQPSA
;
A
#
# COMPACT_ATOMS: atom_id res chain seq x y z
N MET A 1 -22.92 1.87 24.62
CA MET A 1 -23.27 1.17 23.38
C MET A 1 -22.32 1.68 22.32
N GLU A 2 -21.24 0.95 22.05
CA GLU A 2 -20.38 1.26 20.92
C GLU A 2 -21.15 0.94 19.65
N THR A 3 -21.50 1.97 18.91
CA THR A 3 -22.09 1.83 17.57
C THR A 3 -21.06 1.13 16.69
N ALA A 4 -21.41 -0.03 16.18
CA ALA A 4 -20.56 -0.79 15.27
C ALA A 4 -20.11 0.14 14.13
N THR A 5 -18.81 0.45 14.08
CA THR A 5 -18.22 1.34 13.07
C THR A 5 -18.11 0.71 11.70
N HIS A 6 -18.42 -0.58 11.59
CA HIS A 6 -18.28 -1.37 10.38
C HIS A 6 -19.39 -2.42 10.26
N VAL A 7 -19.74 -2.75 9.01
CA VAL A 7 -20.72 -3.80 8.66
C VAL A 7 -20.09 -4.78 7.68
N LEU A 8 -20.34 -6.08 7.88
CA LEU A 8 -19.89 -7.12 6.96
C LEU A 8 -20.80 -7.16 5.73
N ASN A 9 -20.23 -6.97 4.56
CA ASN A 9 -20.88 -7.19 3.29
C ASN A 9 -20.51 -8.61 2.78
N GLU A 10 -21.39 -9.58 3.03
CA GLU A 10 -21.17 -10.98 2.68
C GLU A 10 -21.02 -11.19 1.18
N ARG A 11 -21.79 -10.46 0.36
CA ARG A 11 -21.77 -10.56 -1.10
C ARG A 11 -20.38 -10.20 -1.67
N LEU A 12 -19.75 -9.16 -1.12
CA LEU A 12 -18.44 -8.67 -1.57
C LEU A 12 -17.28 -9.21 -0.72
N LYS A 13 -17.58 -10.01 0.30
CA LYS A 13 -16.60 -10.57 1.25
C LYS A 13 -15.66 -9.50 1.79
N ARG A 14 -16.23 -8.36 2.20
CA ARG A 14 -15.48 -7.23 2.73
C ARG A 14 -16.23 -6.58 3.90
N ILE A 15 -15.47 -5.92 4.76
CA ILE A 15 -16.01 -5.14 5.88
C ILE A 15 -16.07 -3.69 5.44
N GLU A 16 -17.27 -3.10 5.44
CA GLU A 16 -17.53 -1.73 4.99
C GLU A 16 -17.66 -0.79 6.20
N PRO A 17 -17.04 0.42 6.14
CA PRO A 17 -17.16 1.38 7.23
C PRO A 17 -18.56 1.99 7.27
N THR A 18 -19.13 2.11 8.46
CA THR A 18 -20.37 2.84 8.75
C THR A 18 -20.09 4.27 9.21
N SER A 19 -18.86 4.50 9.71
CA SER A 19 -18.42 5.82 10.15
C SER A 19 -18.37 6.79 8.98
N LYS A 20 -18.93 7.99 9.19
CA LYS A 20 -18.87 9.09 8.22
C LYS A 20 -17.62 9.96 8.37
N LYS A 21 -16.83 9.79 9.45
CA LYS A 21 -15.62 10.57 9.68
C LYS A 21 -14.45 10.00 8.88
N CYS A 22 -13.76 10.86 8.12
CA CYS A 22 -12.59 10.45 7.36
C CYS A 22 -11.40 10.15 8.28
N THR A 23 -10.72 9.01 8.09
CA THR A 23 -9.53 8.65 8.87
C THR A 23 -8.27 9.36 8.37
N PHE A 24 -8.28 9.89 7.14
CA PHE A 24 -7.10 10.49 6.49
C PHE A 24 -6.97 11.98 6.70
N CYS A 25 -8.05 12.68 7.00
CA CYS A 25 -8.05 14.09 7.39
C CYS A 25 -8.97 14.30 8.59
N LEU A 26 -8.77 15.40 9.32
CA LEU A 26 -9.50 15.66 10.57
C LEU A 26 -10.97 16.07 10.33
N ASP A 27 -11.26 16.75 9.21
CA ASP A 27 -12.52 17.47 8.99
C ASP A 27 -13.41 16.87 7.87
N GLY A 28 -12.94 15.84 7.18
CA GLY A 28 -13.66 15.27 6.04
C GLY A 28 -14.76 14.29 6.44
N THR A 29 -15.86 14.31 5.70
CA THR A 29 -16.94 13.34 5.81
C THR A 29 -16.94 12.38 4.63
N THR A 30 -17.20 11.11 4.91
CA THR A 30 -17.34 10.05 3.89
C THR A 30 -18.81 9.92 3.52
N GLU A 31 -19.16 10.19 2.26
CA GLU A 31 -20.53 10.08 1.78
C GLU A 31 -20.80 8.74 1.07
N LYS A 32 -19.78 8.21 0.40
CA LYS A 32 -19.90 7.02 -0.44
C LYS A 32 -18.93 5.92 0.01
N VAL A 33 -19.42 4.71 0.14
CA VAL A 33 -18.60 3.52 0.43
C VAL A 33 -17.52 3.30 -0.64
N ASN A 34 -17.76 3.73 -1.87
CA ASN A 34 -16.79 3.60 -2.97
C ASN A 34 -15.55 4.52 -2.80
N ASP A 35 -15.62 5.53 -1.94
CA ASP A 35 -14.47 6.37 -1.63
C ASP A 35 -13.61 5.78 -0.52
N ALA A 36 -14.12 4.81 0.24
CA ALA A 36 -13.38 4.09 1.25
C ALA A 36 -12.14 3.39 0.66
N TYR A 37 -11.09 3.32 1.46
CA TYR A 37 -9.88 2.60 1.10
C TYR A 37 -9.92 1.20 1.68
N PHE A 38 -9.94 0.18 0.82
CA PHE A 38 -9.99 -1.21 1.23
C PHE A 38 -8.58 -1.79 1.35
N VAL A 39 -8.27 -2.29 2.55
CA VAL A 39 -6.98 -2.90 2.90
C VAL A 39 -7.18 -4.39 3.10
N PRO A 40 -6.42 -5.25 2.40
CA PRO A 40 -6.42 -6.67 2.69
C PRO A 40 -5.65 -6.93 3.98
N ILE A 41 -6.24 -7.72 4.87
CA ILE A 41 -5.57 -8.31 6.02
C ILE A 41 -5.54 -9.83 5.88
N PHE A 42 -4.51 -10.44 6.41
CA PHE A 42 -4.22 -11.86 6.23
C PHE A 42 -4.01 -12.52 7.58
N LYS A 43 -4.53 -13.74 7.72
CA LYS A 43 -4.24 -14.61 8.86
C LYS A 43 -3.71 -15.95 8.34
N GLU A 44 -2.52 -16.31 8.79
CA GLU A 44 -1.96 -17.63 8.50
C GLU A 44 -2.77 -18.69 9.23
N ASN A 45 -3.25 -19.69 8.49
CA ASN A 45 -4.04 -20.80 9.04
C ASN A 45 -3.17 -22.06 9.20
N ASP A 46 -2.28 -22.30 8.25
CA ASP A 46 -1.43 -23.50 8.22
C ASP A 46 -0.16 -23.22 7.42
N ARG A 47 0.94 -23.79 7.86
CA ARG A 47 2.25 -23.68 7.19
C ARG A 47 2.90 -25.06 7.09
N THR A 48 3.17 -25.49 5.88
CA THR A 48 3.93 -26.71 5.61
C THR A 48 5.33 -26.35 5.12
N ASN A 49 6.34 -26.76 5.88
CA ASN A 49 7.76 -26.60 5.52
C ASN A 49 8.40 -27.99 5.39
N ILE A 50 8.46 -28.52 4.19
CA ILE A 50 9.23 -29.72 3.85
C ILE A 50 10.41 -29.29 2.97
N VAL A 51 11.53 -30.00 3.04
CA VAL A 51 12.80 -29.62 2.38
C VAL A 51 12.65 -29.26 0.89
N VAL A 52 11.68 -29.86 0.22
CA VAL A 52 11.43 -29.68 -1.24
C VAL A 52 10.15 -28.87 -1.51
N TYR A 53 9.27 -28.68 -0.51
CA TYR A 53 7.96 -28.04 -0.70
C TYR A 53 7.60 -27.12 0.46
N ARG A 54 7.28 -25.88 0.13
CA ARG A 54 6.78 -24.90 1.10
C ARG A 54 5.41 -24.42 0.66
N SER A 55 4.43 -24.45 1.57
CA SER A 55 3.08 -23.98 1.34
C SER A 55 2.54 -23.25 2.54
N VAL A 56 1.84 -22.15 2.31
CA VAL A 56 1.16 -21.39 3.35
C VAL A 56 -0.31 -21.23 2.98
N LYS A 57 -1.20 -21.70 3.84
CA LYS A 57 -2.63 -21.43 3.74
C LYS A 57 -2.97 -20.22 4.59
N TYR A 58 -3.69 -19.27 4.04
CA TYR A 58 -4.11 -18.08 4.76
C TYR A 58 -5.55 -17.67 4.44
N SER A 59 -6.19 -17.04 5.40
CA SER A 59 -7.46 -16.34 5.21
C SER A 59 -7.20 -14.89 4.85
N LYS A 60 -8.05 -14.30 3.99
CA LYS A 60 -7.96 -12.91 3.57
C LYS A 60 -9.32 -12.23 3.77
N ILE A 61 -9.32 -11.07 4.39
CA ILE A 61 -10.48 -10.19 4.54
C ILE A 61 -10.08 -8.78 4.09
N ASN A 62 -10.96 -8.09 3.37
CA ASN A 62 -10.77 -6.70 3.00
C ASN A 62 -11.52 -5.80 3.99
N ILE A 63 -10.82 -4.88 4.66
CA ILE A 63 -11.40 -3.90 5.58
C ILE A 63 -11.41 -2.54 4.91
N GLY A 64 -12.57 -1.90 4.89
CA GLY A 64 -12.75 -0.55 4.38
C GLY A 64 -12.43 0.49 5.44
N ILE A 65 -11.56 1.43 5.12
CA ILE A 65 -11.21 2.58 5.95
C ILE A 65 -11.97 3.79 5.42
N PRO A 66 -12.70 4.52 6.28
CA PRO A 66 -13.45 5.71 5.84
C PRO A 66 -12.52 6.75 5.22
N ARG A 67 -12.79 7.15 3.99
CA ARG A 67 -12.01 8.15 3.27
C ARG A 67 -12.94 9.08 2.50
N CYS A 68 -12.80 10.39 2.67
CA CYS A 68 -13.57 11.37 1.90
C CYS A 68 -13.08 11.49 0.45
N ALA A 69 -13.94 11.99 -0.43
CA ALA A 69 -13.63 12.18 -1.84
C ALA A 69 -12.39 13.08 -2.07
N GLY A 70 -12.21 14.12 -1.23
CA GLY A 70 -11.04 15.00 -1.27
C GLY A 70 -9.74 14.26 -1.01
N CYS A 71 -9.66 13.45 0.06
CA CYS A 71 -8.48 12.63 0.36
C CYS A 71 -8.22 11.58 -0.72
N ARG A 72 -9.28 11.01 -1.31
CA ARG A 72 -9.13 10.10 -2.45
C ARG A 72 -8.46 10.81 -3.63
N ALA A 73 -8.97 11.98 -4.01
CA ALA A 73 -8.40 12.77 -5.11
C ALA A 73 -6.93 13.15 -4.86
N ILE A 74 -6.57 13.51 -3.62
CA ILE A 74 -5.19 13.82 -3.25
C ILE A 74 -4.30 12.57 -3.39
N HIS A 75 -4.71 11.41 -2.86
CA HIS A 75 -3.94 10.17 -2.99
C HIS A 75 -3.74 9.76 -4.46
N GLU A 76 -4.78 9.88 -5.29
CA GLU A 76 -4.69 9.57 -6.72
C GLU A 76 -3.80 10.57 -7.47
N SER A 77 -3.92 11.87 -7.14
CA SER A 77 -3.06 12.93 -7.70
C SER A 77 -1.59 12.72 -7.31
N ALA A 78 -1.31 12.37 -6.05
CA ALA A 78 0.05 12.08 -5.58
C ALA A 78 0.68 10.92 -6.39
N LYS A 79 -0.06 9.84 -6.62
CA LYS A 79 0.40 8.72 -7.45
C LYS A 79 0.66 9.14 -8.89
N LYS A 80 -0.27 9.90 -9.49
CA LYS A 80 -0.14 10.39 -10.88
C LYS A 80 1.07 11.31 -11.06
N LYS A 81 1.39 12.14 -10.05
CA LYS A 81 2.57 13.02 -10.08
C LYS A 81 3.87 12.27 -9.82
N ALA A 82 3.87 11.33 -8.89
CA ALA A 82 5.07 10.58 -8.52
C ALA A 82 5.56 9.66 -9.64
N TRP A 83 4.64 9.04 -10.39
CA TRP A 83 4.97 8.04 -11.40
C TRP A 83 5.90 8.56 -12.50
N PRO A 84 5.59 9.67 -13.22
CA PRO A 84 6.46 10.17 -14.29
C PRO A 84 7.82 10.63 -13.75
N ILE A 85 7.88 11.23 -12.56
CA ILE A 85 9.14 11.68 -11.96
C ILE A 85 10.04 10.47 -11.66
N ALA A 86 9.50 9.44 -11.02
CA ALA A 86 10.24 8.23 -10.72
C ALA A 86 10.69 7.49 -11.99
N LEU A 87 9.85 7.46 -13.03
CA LEU A 87 10.17 6.86 -14.32
C LEU A 87 11.34 7.60 -15.01
N VAL A 88 11.26 8.92 -15.10
CA VAL A 88 12.33 9.73 -15.72
C VAL A 88 13.65 9.56 -14.96
N ALA A 89 13.61 9.56 -13.64
CA ALA A 89 14.81 9.34 -12.82
C ALA A 89 15.40 7.94 -13.07
N ALA A 90 14.59 6.90 -13.09
CA ALA A 90 15.04 5.53 -13.35
C ALA A 90 15.64 5.38 -14.76
N LEU A 91 15.00 5.96 -15.78
CA LEU A 91 15.50 5.94 -17.14
C LEU A 91 16.82 6.72 -17.30
N SER A 92 16.97 7.85 -16.61
CA SER A 92 18.20 8.64 -16.59
C SER A 92 19.37 7.84 -15.99
N ILE A 93 19.12 7.16 -14.87
CA ILE A 93 20.12 6.27 -14.25
C ILE A 93 20.48 5.13 -15.21
N LEU A 94 19.48 4.50 -15.83
CA LEU A 94 19.68 3.41 -16.76
C LEU A 94 20.52 3.86 -17.98
N ALA A 95 20.18 5.00 -18.59
CA ALA A 95 20.92 5.55 -19.72
C ALA A 95 22.38 5.85 -19.35
N PHE A 96 22.60 6.41 -18.14
CA PHE A 96 23.94 6.64 -17.63
C PHE A 96 24.74 5.35 -17.47
N VAL A 97 24.12 4.30 -16.93
CA VAL A 97 24.77 2.98 -16.76
C VAL A 97 25.13 2.36 -18.11
N VAL A 98 24.19 2.36 -19.06
CA VAL A 98 24.42 1.82 -20.40
C VAL A 98 25.58 2.54 -21.09
N TYR A 99 25.57 3.87 -21.06
CA TYR A 99 26.58 4.69 -21.74
C TYR A 99 28.00 4.49 -21.17
N ASN A 100 28.14 4.36 -19.84
CA ASN A 100 29.47 4.36 -19.22
C ASN A 100 30.04 2.98 -18.90
N PHE A 101 29.20 1.94 -18.75
CA PHE A 101 29.66 0.67 -18.16
C PHE A 101 29.39 -0.56 -19.01
N LEU A 102 28.47 -0.52 -19.99
CA LEU A 102 28.01 -1.72 -20.66
C LEU A 102 29.15 -2.42 -21.43
N GLU A 103 30.04 -1.67 -22.09
CA GLU A 103 31.12 -2.23 -22.87
C GLU A 103 32.29 -2.76 -22.05
N PHE A 104 32.60 -2.11 -20.93
CA PHE A 104 33.81 -2.40 -20.15
C PHE A 104 33.58 -3.31 -18.95
N HIS A 105 32.40 -3.29 -18.37
CA HIS A 105 32.11 -3.97 -17.10
C HIS A 105 30.71 -4.60 -17.08
N PRO A 106 30.45 -5.70 -17.79
CA PRO A 106 29.11 -6.27 -17.92
C PRO A 106 28.49 -6.68 -16.57
N ILE A 107 29.28 -7.21 -15.64
CA ILE A 107 28.81 -7.61 -14.30
C ILE A 107 28.36 -6.36 -13.50
N VAL A 108 29.15 -5.30 -13.55
CA VAL A 108 28.83 -4.02 -12.87
C VAL A 108 27.55 -3.43 -13.46
N SER A 109 27.37 -3.50 -14.78
CA SER A 109 26.16 -3.03 -15.47
C SER A 109 24.91 -3.75 -15.00
N VAL A 110 24.96 -5.06 -14.80
CA VAL A 110 23.85 -5.85 -14.26
C VAL A 110 23.48 -5.40 -12.83
N ILE A 111 24.48 -5.23 -11.97
CA ILE A 111 24.24 -4.76 -10.59
C ILE A 111 23.60 -3.38 -10.61
N LEU A 112 24.13 -2.44 -11.39
CA LEU A 112 23.61 -1.07 -11.48
C LEU A 112 22.19 -1.03 -12.09
N PHE A 113 21.86 -1.96 -13.01
CA PHE A 113 20.51 -2.12 -13.52
C PHE A 113 19.51 -2.47 -12.42
N PHE A 114 19.86 -3.40 -11.53
CA PHE A 114 19.02 -3.72 -10.37
C PHE A 114 18.90 -2.53 -9.40
N VAL A 115 20.00 -1.81 -9.16
CA VAL A 115 19.98 -0.60 -8.32
C VAL A 115 19.07 0.47 -8.92
N ALA A 116 19.08 0.69 -10.23
CA ALA A 116 18.19 1.61 -10.92
C ALA A 116 16.70 1.20 -10.76
N GLY A 117 16.40 -0.10 -10.87
CA GLY A 117 15.06 -0.63 -10.62
C GLY A 117 14.58 -0.37 -9.20
N ILE A 118 15.41 -0.69 -8.20
CA ILE A 118 15.10 -0.45 -6.78
C ILE A 118 14.91 1.05 -6.51
N ALA A 119 15.78 1.91 -7.08
CA ALA A 119 15.68 3.37 -6.96
C ALA A 119 14.39 3.90 -7.58
N GLY A 120 13.96 3.36 -8.74
CA GLY A 120 12.70 3.72 -9.39
C GLY A 120 11.48 3.38 -8.54
N PHE A 121 11.38 2.15 -8.04
CA PHE A 121 10.28 1.72 -7.18
C PHE A 121 10.29 2.42 -5.83
N GLY A 122 11.45 2.51 -5.17
CA GLY A 122 11.62 3.21 -3.90
C GLY A 122 11.33 4.70 -4.03
N GLY A 123 11.82 5.33 -5.10
CA GLY A 123 11.58 6.72 -5.43
C GLY A 123 10.09 7.01 -5.65
N TYR A 124 9.37 6.14 -6.38
CA TYR A 124 7.93 6.26 -6.55
C TYR A 124 7.17 6.21 -5.21
N ALA A 125 7.50 5.25 -4.36
CA ALA A 125 6.87 5.12 -3.04
C ALA A 125 7.17 6.34 -2.16
N TYR A 126 8.41 6.80 -2.14
CA TYR A 126 8.84 7.98 -1.40
C TYR A 126 8.11 9.25 -1.89
N LEU A 127 8.09 9.50 -3.19
CA LEU A 127 7.43 10.68 -3.78
C LEU A 127 5.92 10.67 -3.53
N THR A 128 5.27 9.52 -3.63
CA THR A 128 3.84 9.38 -3.33
C THR A 128 3.55 9.77 -1.88
N ASN A 129 4.36 9.27 -0.94
CA ASN A 129 4.23 9.62 0.48
C ASN A 129 4.53 11.11 0.72
N TYR A 130 5.57 11.65 0.09
CA TYR A 130 5.94 13.06 0.19
C TYR A 130 4.81 13.99 -0.27
N PHE A 131 4.23 13.75 -1.47
CA PHE A 131 3.13 14.56 -1.98
C PHE A 131 1.87 14.45 -1.12
N THR A 132 1.58 13.28 -0.58
CA THR A 132 0.45 13.05 0.32
C THR A 132 0.65 13.83 1.62
N HIS A 133 1.83 13.72 2.23
CA HIS A 133 2.16 14.42 3.47
C HIS A 133 2.17 15.95 3.29
N LYS A 134 2.72 16.44 2.15
CA LYS A 134 2.70 17.87 1.80
C LYS A 134 1.29 18.44 1.67
N ALA A 135 0.31 17.60 1.30
CA ALA A 135 -1.10 17.97 1.26
C ALA A 135 -1.80 17.96 2.63
N GLY A 136 -1.08 17.67 3.72
CA GLY A 136 -1.60 17.71 5.09
C GLY A 136 -2.52 16.54 5.45
N ILE A 137 -2.45 15.42 4.72
CA ILE A 137 -3.25 14.22 5.00
C ILE A 137 -2.38 13.02 5.32
N HIS A 138 -2.94 12.06 6.04
CA HIS A 138 -2.24 10.80 6.32
C HIS A 138 -2.02 9.98 5.05
N THR A 139 -0.86 9.32 4.97
CA THR A 139 -0.59 8.35 3.90
C THR A 139 -1.51 7.14 4.03
N LEU A 140 -1.68 6.38 2.94
CA LEU A 140 -2.53 5.18 2.96
C LEU A 140 -2.10 4.17 4.03
N LYS A 141 -0.80 4.04 4.27
CA LYS A 141 -0.25 3.15 5.30
C LYS A 141 -0.60 3.65 6.71
N VAL A 142 -0.31 4.92 7.00
CA VAL A 142 -0.58 5.51 8.32
C VAL A 142 -2.08 5.49 8.62
N GLY A 143 -2.92 5.85 7.65
CA GLY A 143 -4.38 5.79 7.82
C GLY A 143 -4.89 4.36 8.06
N ALA A 144 -4.28 3.35 7.43
CA ALA A 144 -4.62 1.96 7.70
C ALA A 144 -4.20 1.51 9.10
N GLU A 145 -3.00 1.87 9.52
CA GLU A 145 -2.46 1.50 10.83
C GLU A 145 -3.15 2.25 11.98
N SER A 146 -3.76 3.41 11.73
CA SER A 146 -4.50 4.19 12.74
C SER A 146 -5.96 3.77 12.90
N ASP A 147 -6.49 2.93 12.02
CA ASP A 147 -7.88 2.45 12.12
C ASP A 147 -8.03 1.44 13.27
N ALA A 148 -8.98 1.73 14.18
CA ALA A 148 -9.17 0.93 15.40
C ALA A 148 -9.55 -0.52 15.11
N LEU A 149 -10.33 -0.77 14.04
CA LEU A 149 -10.70 -2.13 13.66
C LEU A 149 -9.49 -2.91 13.14
N ILE A 150 -8.65 -2.28 12.32
CA ILE A 150 -7.43 -2.90 11.83
C ILE A 150 -6.49 -3.23 13.00
N GLN A 151 -6.33 -2.31 13.97
CA GLN A 151 -5.52 -2.56 15.15
C GLN A 151 -6.05 -3.75 15.97
N ASP A 152 -7.37 -3.87 16.15
CA ASP A 152 -7.97 -5.02 16.83
C ASP A 152 -7.67 -6.35 16.10
N PHE A 153 -7.75 -6.35 14.77
CA PHE A 153 -7.37 -7.53 13.99
C PHE A 153 -5.88 -7.86 14.09
N LEU A 154 -5.00 -6.85 14.09
CA LEU A 154 -3.56 -7.06 14.26
C LEU A 154 -3.25 -7.68 15.63
N MET A 155 -3.91 -7.21 16.70
CA MET A 155 -3.79 -7.81 18.04
C MET A 155 -4.30 -9.27 18.08
N LYS A 156 -5.25 -9.64 17.24
CA LYS A 156 -5.77 -11.01 17.08
C LYS A 156 -4.92 -11.90 16.13
N GLY A 157 -3.72 -11.44 15.78
CA GLY A 157 -2.76 -12.21 14.99
C GLY A 157 -2.98 -12.13 13.46
N TRP A 158 -3.75 -11.15 12.98
CA TRP A 158 -3.80 -10.82 11.56
C TRP A 158 -2.61 -9.94 11.16
N SER A 159 -2.30 -9.90 9.88
CA SER A 159 -1.18 -9.12 9.34
C SER A 159 -1.61 -8.34 8.10
N LEU A 160 -1.04 -7.14 7.93
CA LEU A 160 -1.15 -6.35 6.70
C LEU A 160 -0.29 -6.92 5.56
N LYS A 161 0.65 -7.81 5.89
CA LYS A 161 1.50 -8.48 4.91
C LYS A 161 0.94 -9.87 4.60
N GLN A 162 0.88 -10.20 3.31
CA GLN A 162 0.52 -11.55 2.88
C GLN A 162 1.60 -12.53 3.34
N PRO A 163 1.24 -13.63 4.03
CA PRO A 163 2.20 -14.68 4.34
C PRO A 163 2.82 -15.27 3.09
N SER A 164 4.13 -15.43 3.09
CA SER A 164 4.90 -16.08 2.01
C SER A 164 5.44 -17.42 2.48
N ALA A 165 5.53 -18.36 1.57
CA ALA A 165 6.11 -19.67 1.81
C ALA A 165 7.65 -19.60 1.94
#